data_9ac96478100e49d835978dd6b4ab960e
#
_entry.id   9ac96478100e49d835978dd6b4ab960e
#
_cell.length_a   1.000
_cell.length_b   1.000
_cell.length_c   1.000
_cell.angle_alpha   90.00
_cell.angle_beta   90.00
_cell.angle_gamma   90.00
#
_symmetry.space_group_name_H-M   'P 1'
#
loop_
_entity.id
_entity.type
_entity.pdbx_description
1 polymer ?
#
loop_
_entity_poly.entity_id
_entity_poly.type
_entity_poly.pdbx_seq_one_letter_code
_entity_poly.pdbx_strand_id
1 'polypeptide(L)'
;MDKLVIFGAGSSILVDLEETCTRLGLDLFAIVNNQDGPSFAIDQEKVIGLADVSDAMLAHPMVFALFTPGHRKFALDQARGLGATRFYSLIDPTAITPSSLKTSEGVFINCAVTIGGMSSLGAFSFINRSASLGHHCTVGEFASIGPGVVTGGFVSVGRGSVIGTGAVILPGVSIGANAVVAAGSVVTRDVGDNCLVMGNPAVVKREGIAGYNEVGV
;
A
#
# COMPACT_ATOMS: atom_id res chain seq x y z
N MET A 1 -2.72 -25.28 4.84
CA MET A 1 -2.83 -23.81 4.72
C MET A 1 -2.36 -23.42 3.33
N ASP A 2 -3.07 -22.51 2.68
CA ASP A 2 -2.57 -21.94 1.42
C ASP A 2 -1.25 -21.21 1.72
N LYS A 3 -0.24 -21.46 0.88
CA LYS A 3 1.00 -20.72 0.93
C LYS A 3 0.79 -19.39 0.22
N LEU A 4 1.61 -18.39 0.52
CA LEU A 4 1.55 -17.09 -0.16
C LEU A 4 2.69 -16.95 -1.16
N VAL A 5 2.44 -16.17 -2.21
CA VAL A 5 3.47 -15.67 -3.13
C VAL A 5 3.57 -14.16 -2.94
N ILE A 6 4.78 -13.66 -2.68
CA ILE A 6 5.04 -12.22 -2.65
C ILE A 6 5.56 -11.78 -4.02
N PHE A 7 5.04 -10.67 -4.55
CA PHE A 7 5.45 -10.08 -5.82
C PHE A 7 6.11 -8.71 -5.57
N GLY A 8 7.34 -8.52 -6.08
CA GLY A 8 8.08 -7.26 -5.93
C GLY A 8 9.33 -7.36 -5.07
N ALA A 9 10.19 -8.38 -5.28
CA ALA A 9 11.40 -8.63 -4.50
C ALA A 9 12.42 -7.47 -4.52
N GLY A 10 12.40 -6.63 -5.56
CA GLY A 10 13.27 -5.45 -5.68
C GLY A 10 12.89 -4.26 -4.81
N SER A 11 11.88 -4.38 -3.96
CA SER A 11 11.44 -3.32 -3.07
C SER A 11 11.90 -3.55 -1.64
N SER A 12 12.54 -2.56 -1.00
CA SER A 12 13.02 -2.67 0.39
C SER A 12 11.92 -2.84 1.43
N ILE A 13 10.66 -2.53 1.10
CA ILE A 13 9.50 -2.76 1.98
C ILE A 13 9.13 -4.25 2.07
N LEU A 14 9.70 -5.10 1.23
CA LEU A 14 9.50 -6.54 1.25
C LEU A 14 9.76 -7.14 2.63
N VAL A 15 10.80 -6.69 3.33
CA VAL A 15 11.14 -7.19 4.67
C VAL A 15 9.97 -7.03 5.66
N ASP A 16 9.19 -5.94 5.57
CA ASP A 16 8.03 -5.74 6.44
C ASP A 16 6.90 -6.75 6.14
N LEU A 17 6.75 -7.16 4.87
CA LEU A 17 5.76 -8.17 4.48
C LEU A 17 6.18 -9.58 4.96
N GLU A 18 7.46 -9.93 4.81
CA GLU A 18 7.99 -11.20 5.29
C GLU A 18 7.87 -11.31 6.81
N GLU A 19 8.19 -10.24 7.54
CA GLU A 19 8.01 -10.17 8.99
C GLU A 19 6.54 -10.29 9.40
N THR A 20 5.61 -9.68 8.64
CA THR A 20 4.17 -9.83 8.88
C THR A 20 3.72 -11.28 8.63
N CYS A 21 4.20 -11.92 7.55
CA CYS A 21 3.94 -13.34 7.29
C CYS A 21 4.44 -14.21 8.45
N THR A 22 5.64 -13.94 8.95
CA THR A 22 6.23 -14.66 10.09
C THR A 22 5.37 -14.52 11.35
N ARG A 23 4.92 -13.29 11.69
CA ARG A 23 4.04 -13.05 12.84
C ARG A 23 2.68 -13.75 12.73
N LEU A 24 2.19 -13.94 11.52
CA LEU A 24 0.94 -14.65 11.23
C LEU A 24 1.11 -16.16 11.10
N GLY A 25 2.34 -16.68 11.09
CA GLY A 25 2.62 -18.10 10.84
C GLY A 25 2.26 -18.53 9.42
N LEU A 26 2.30 -17.62 8.46
CA LEU A 26 2.04 -17.88 7.04
C LEU A 26 3.30 -18.41 6.36
N ASP A 27 3.18 -19.48 5.59
CA ASP A 27 4.28 -20.03 4.82
C ASP A 27 4.37 -19.34 3.44
N LEU A 28 5.59 -18.92 3.08
CA LEU A 28 5.86 -18.34 1.76
C LEU A 28 6.26 -19.45 0.78
N PHE A 29 5.54 -19.51 -0.35
CA PHE A 29 5.86 -20.42 -1.44
C PHE A 29 7.02 -19.90 -2.29
N ALA A 30 6.94 -18.63 -2.69
CA ALA A 30 7.94 -17.96 -3.50
C ALA A 30 7.88 -16.44 -3.31
N ILE A 31 8.98 -15.78 -3.68
CA ILE A 31 9.11 -14.31 -3.75
C ILE A 31 9.55 -13.96 -5.18
N VAL A 32 8.67 -13.32 -5.93
CA VAL A 32 8.91 -13.01 -7.34
C VAL A 32 9.67 -11.69 -7.48
N ASN A 33 10.86 -11.75 -8.06
CA ASN A 33 11.57 -10.56 -8.53
C ASN A 33 11.06 -10.22 -9.94
N ASN A 34 10.17 -9.24 -10.00
CA ASN A 34 9.46 -8.86 -11.23
C ASN A 34 10.20 -7.82 -12.07
N GLN A 35 11.39 -7.44 -11.68
CA GLN A 35 12.27 -6.51 -12.37
C GLN A 35 13.72 -6.98 -12.24
N ASP A 36 14.56 -6.56 -13.17
CA ASP A 36 16.00 -6.79 -13.06
C ASP A 36 16.58 -6.02 -11.86
N GLY A 37 17.46 -6.66 -11.11
CA GLY A 37 18.12 -6.03 -9.98
C GLY A 37 18.18 -6.90 -8.73
N PRO A 38 18.76 -6.35 -7.64
CA PRO A 38 18.90 -7.09 -6.39
C PRO A 38 17.55 -7.32 -5.70
N SER A 39 17.44 -8.43 -4.98
CA SER A 39 16.34 -8.71 -4.07
C SER A 39 16.64 -8.21 -2.67
N PHE A 40 15.60 -7.71 -1.98
CA PHE A 40 15.63 -7.35 -0.55
C PHE A 40 15.01 -8.43 0.34
N ALA A 41 14.73 -9.62 -0.19
CA ALA A 41 14.17 -10.72 0.59
C ALA A 41 15.08 -11.13 1.76
N ILE A 42 14.47 -11.46 2.90
CA ILE A 42 15.16 -12.09 4.04
C ILE A 42 15.55 -13.51 3.63
N ASP A 43 14.60 -14.26 3.05
CA ASP A 43 14.82 -15.62 2.53
C ASP A 43 15.15 -15.59 1.02
N GLN A 44 16.45 -15.47 0.72
CA GLN A 44 16.92 -15.42 -0.67
C GLN A 44 16.71 -16.73 -1.44
N GLU A 45 16.54 -17.87 -0.75
CA GLU A 45 16.32 -19.17 -1.42
C GLU A 45 14.92 -19.26 -2.06
N LYS A 46 13.97 -18.45 -1.58
CA LYS A 46 12.62 -18.36 -2.15
C LYS A 46 12.49 -17.37 -3.31
N VAL A 47 13.55 -16.62 -3.61
CA VAL A 47 13.51 -15.61 -4.68
C VAL A 47 13.63 -16.27 -6.04
N ILE A 48 12.68 -15.95 -6.92
CA ILE A 48 12.66 -16.41 -8.30
C ILE A 48 12.49 -15.23 -9.27
N GLY A 49 12.91 -15.42 -10.51
CA GLY A 49 12.66 -14.48 -11.59
C GLY A 49 11.20 -14.55 -12.11
N LEU A 50 10.78 -13.51 -12.82
CA LEU A 50 9.45 -13.46 -13.43
C LEU A 50 9.22 -14.62 -14.42
N ALA A 51 10.28 -15.02 -15.14
CA ALA A 51 10.22 -16.11 -16.11
C ALA A 51 10.04 -17.51 -15.49
N ASP A 52 10.32 -17.64 -14.20
CA ASP A 52 10.24 -18.91 -13.46
C ASP A 52 8.88 -19.10 -12.75
N VAL A 53 7.96 -18.14 -12.90
CA VAL A 53 6.62 -18.24 -12.33
C VAL A 53 5.86 -19.39 -12.99
N SER A 54 5.40 -20.35 -12.20
CA SER A 54 4.71 -21.57 -12.67
C SER A 54 3.23 -21.55 -12.28
N ASP A 55 2.44 -22.40 -12.96
CA ASP A 55 1.01 -22.59 -12.62
C ASP A 55 0.80 -22.99 -11.15
N ALA A 56 1.73 -23.74 -10.58
CA ALA A 56 1.68 -24.11 -9.17
C ALA A 56 1.74 -22.88 -8.24
N MET A 57 2.53 -21.87 -8.63
CA MET A 57 2.61 -20.60 -7.89
C MET A 57 1.36 -19.74 -8.07
N LEU A 58 0.82 -19.71 -9.31
CA LEU A 58 -0.40 -18.97 -9.65
C LEU A 58 -1.65 -19.50 -8.94
N ALA A 59 -1.64 -20.75 -8.51
CA ALA A 59 -2.70 -21.35 -7.69
C ALA A 59 -2.75 -20.77 -6.26
N HIS A 60 -1.67 -20.15 -5.80
CA HIS A 60 -1.59 -19.54 -4.47
C HIS A 60 -1.98 -18.06 -4.49
N PRO A 61 -2.53 -17.52 -3.39
CA PRO A 61 -2.83 -16.10 -3.29
C PRO A 61 -1.55 -15.25 -3.27
N MET A 62 -1.62 -14.07 -3.88
CA MET A 62 -0.49 -13.16 -4.02
C MET A 62 -0.65 -11.90 -3.18
N VAL A 63 0.48 -11.36 -2.71
CA VAL A 63 0.61 -10.02 -2.10
C VAL A 63 1.71 -9.22 -2.81
N PHE A 64 1.62 -7.90 -2.76
CA PHE A 64 2.52 -7.01 -3.49
C PHE A 64 3.34 -6.13 -2.56
N ALA A 65 4.67 -6.30 -2.56
CA ALA A 65 5.63 -5.61 -1.71
C ALA A 65 6.09 -4.26 -2.30
N LEU A 66 5.17 -3.42 -2.75
CA LEU A 66 5.49 -2.19 -3.48
C LEU A 66 4.73 -0.99 -2.89
N PHE A 67 5.45 -0.04 -2.29
CA PHE A 67 4.83 1.16 -1.72
C PHE A 67 4.33 2.13 -2.79
N THR A 68 5.07 2.32 -3.90
CA THR A 68 4.69 3.21 -5.00
C THR A 68 3.44 2.70 -5.71
N PRO A 69 2.33 3.46 -5.76
CA PRO A 69 1.05 3.02 -6.33
C PRO A 69 1.17 2.49 -7.76
N GLY A 70 1.78 3.24 -8.65
CA GLY A 70 1.94 2.85 -10.05
C GLY A 70 2.80 1.59 -10.24
N HIS A 71 3.87 1.43 -9.44
CA HIS A 71 4.68 0.20 -9.48
C HIS A 71 3.87 -1.00 -8.99
N ARG A 72 3.05 -0.82 -7.95
CA ARG A 72 2.15 -1.87 -7.44
C ARG A 72 1.09 -2.26 -8.47
N LYS A 73 0.52 -1.26 -9.15
CA LYS A 73 -0.41 -1.48 -10.27
C LYS A 73 0.26 -2.26 -11.41
N PHE A 74 1.46 -1.86 -11.81
CA PHE A 74 2.23 -2.53 -12.85
C PHE A 74 2.53 -4.00 -12.48
N ALA A 75 2.97 -4.26 -11.24
CA ALA A 75 3.22 -5.61 -10.75
C ALA A 75 1.95 -6.48 -10.74
N LEU A 76 0.81 -5.89 -10.36
CA LEU A 76 -0.49 -6.56 -10.44
C LEU A 76 -0.86 -6.92 -11.87
N ASP A 77 -0.65 -6.01 -12.83
CA ASP A 77 -0.94 -6.27 -14.24
C ASP A 77 -0.05 -7.39 -14.80
N GLN A 78 1.24 -7.42 -14.41
CA GLN A 78 2.13 -8.53 -14.75
C GLN A 78 1.61 -9.86 -14.17
N ALA A 79 1.27 -9.90 -12.88
CA ALA A 79 0.76 -11.12 -12.24
C ALA A 79 -0.55 -11.60 -12.88
N ARG A 80 -1.48 -10.70 -13.19
CA ARG A 80 -2.72 -11.01 -13.92
C ARG A 80 -2.45 -11.50 -15.34
N GLY A 81 -1.48 -10.90 -16.02
CA GLY A 81 -1.04 -11.35 -17.35
C GLY A 81 -0.49 -12.77 -17.37
N LEU A 82 0.10 -13.22 -16.25
CA LEU A 82 0.55 -14.60 -16.05
C LEU A 82 -0.59 -15.55 -15.64
N GLY A 83 -1.77 -15.04 -15.32
CA GLY A 83 -2.94 -15.85 -14.94
C GLY A 83 -3.25 -15.83 -13.43
N ALA A 84 -2.63 -14.96 -12.63
CA ALA A 84 -2.97 -14.83 -11.21
C ALA A 84 -4.39 -14.28 -11.03
N THR A 85 -5.18 -14.93 -10.18
CA THR A 85 -6.59 -14.57 -9.92
C THR A 85 -6.92 -14.42 -8.43
N ARG A 86 -5.98 -14.73 -7.54
CA ARG A 86 -6.19 -14.71 -6.09
C ARG A 86 -5.23 -13.72 -5.44
N PHE A 87 -5.79 -12.75 -4.72
CA PHE A 87 -5.02 -11.69 -4.07
C PHE A 87 -5.36 -11.63 -2.58
N TYR A 88 -4.33 -11.71 -1.75
CA TYR A 88 -4.48 -11.78 -0.29
C TYR A 88 -4.35 -10.40 0.33
N SER A 89 -5.25 -10.06 1.24
CA SER A 89 -5.10 -8.89 2.09
C SER A 89 -4.26 -9.27 3.31
N LEU A 90 -3.04 -8.76 3.37
CA LEU A 90 -2.09 -9.06 4.44
C LEU A 90 -2.22 -8.00 5.54
N ILE A 91 -2.69 -8.41 6.70
CA ILE A 91 -2.92 -7.54 7.85
C ILE A 91 -2.05 -8.00 9.01
N ASP A 92 -1.14 -7.12 9.45
CA ASP A 92 -0.27 -7.43 10.57
C ASP A 92 -1.09 -7.64 11.86
N PRO A 93 -0.82 -8.69 12.65
CA PRO A 93 -1.58 -9.00 13.86
C PRO A 93 -1.45 -7.94 14.96
N THR A 94 -0.48 -7.03 14.86
CA THR A 94 -0.34 -5.89 15.79
C THR A 94 -1.16 -4.68 15.38
N ALA A 95 -1.82 -4.70 14.20
CA ALA A 95 -2.69 -3.63 13.77
C ALA A 95 -4.01 -3.66 14.55
N ILE A 96 -4.49 -2.49 14.96
CA ILE A 96 -5.78 -2.32 15.63
C ILE A 96 -6.81 -1.93 14.58
N THR A 97 -7.64 -2.89 14.17
CA THR A 97 -8.68 -2.69 13.17
C THR A 97 -10.08 -2.87 13.77
N PRO A 98 -11.03 -1.97 13.49
CA PRO A 98 -12.38 -2.10 14.02
C PRO A 98 -13.18 -3.19 13.29
N SER A 99 -14.15 -3.81 13.96
CA SER A 99 -15.05 -4.80 13.34
C SER A 99 -15.87 -4.24 12.17
N SER A 100 -16.03 -2.92 12.11
CA SER A 100 -16.73 -2.21 11.02
C SER A 100 -15.83 -1.82 9.84
N LEU A 101 -14.54 -2.19 9.86
CA LEU A 101 -13.63 -1.92 8.74
C LEU A 101 -14.08 -2.72 7.51
N LYS A 102 -14.16 -2.04 6.37
CA LYS A 102 -14.38 -2.68 5.07
C LYS A 102 -13.08 -2.68 4.28
N THR A 103 -12.60 -3.86 3.88
CA THR A 103 -11.41 -4.01 3.04
C THR A 103 -11.78 -4.67 1.73
N SER A 104 -11.18 -4.20 0.64
CA SER A 104 -11.17 -4.89 -0.65
C SER A 104 -9.99 -5.88 -0.70
N GLU A 105 -9.79 -6.54 -1.85
CA GLU A 105 -8.68 -7.48 -2.06
C GLU A 105 -7.30 -6.80 -2.06
N GLY A 106 -6.26 -7.55 -1.72
CA GLY A 106 -4.86 -7.14 -1.88
C GLY A 106 -4.41 -5.99 -0.99
N VAL A 107 -5.15 -5.65 0.06
CA VAL A 107 -4.79 -4.59 1.02
C VAL A 107 -3.61 -5.05 1.87
N PHE A 108 -2.64 -4.17 2.08
CA PHE A 108 -1.61 -4.37 3.10
C PHE A 108 -1.78 -3.39 4.26
N ILE A 109 -1.85 -3.92 5.48
CA ILE A 109 -1.84 -3.14 6.72
C ILE A 109 -0.64 -3.60 7.54
N ASN A 110 0.34 -2.71 7.69
CA ASN A 110 1.59 -2.98 8.37
C ASN A 110 1.43 -2.92 9.92
N CYS A 111 2.50 -3.24 10.63
CA CYS A 111 2.49 -3.30 12.10
C CYS A 111 2.14 -1.97 12.76
N ALA A 112 1.52 -2.05 13.95
CA ALA A 112 1.13 -0.93 14.79
C ALA A 112 0.25 0.13 14.11
N VAL A 113 -0.43 -0.20 13.01
CA VAL A 113 -1.45 0.66 12.40
C VAL A 113 -2.69 0.68 13.26
N THR A 114 -3.32 1.84 13.41
CA THR A 114 -4.61 1.99 14.09
C THR A 114 -5.64 2.59 13.13
N ILE A 115 -6.81 1.97 13.00
CA ILE A 115 -7.88 2.44 12.12
C ILE A 115 -9.16 2.67 12.93
N GLY A 116 -9.76 3.84 12.76
CA GLY A 116 -11.03 4.21 13.39
C GLY A 116 -12.23 3.52 12.73
N GLY A 117 -13.32 3.39 13.48
CA GLY A 117 -14.54 2.72 13.05
C GLY A 117 -15.16 3.29 11.77
N MET A 118 -15.93 2.45 11.03
CA MET A 118 -16.65 2.81 9.81
C MET A 118 -15.76 3.28 8.64
N SER A 119 -14.48 2.92 8.66
CA SER A 119 -13.53 3.23 7.57
C SER A 119 -13.54 2.15 6.49
N SER A 120 -13.05 2.51 5.30
CA SER A 120 -12.96 1.59 4.16
C SER A 120 -11.63 1.72 3.42
N LEU A 121 -11.07 0.57 3.00
CA LEU A 121 -9.82 0.49 2.26
C LEU A 121 -10.08 -0.15 0.89
N GLY A 122 -9.76 0.57 -0.15
CA GLY A 122 -9.86 0.14 -1.54
C GLY A 122 -8.83 -0.92 -1.89
N ALA A 123 -9.06 -1.60 -3.01
CA ALA A 123 -8.23 -2.70 -3.46
C ALA A 123 -6.75 -2.26 -3.62
N PHE A 124 -5.87 -3.14 -3.19
CA PHE A 124 -4.43 -2.91 -3.28
C PHE A 124 -3.95 -1.62 -2.61
N SER A 125 -4.69 -1.07 -1.64
CA SER A 125 -4.20 0.03 -0.82
C SER A 125 -3.14 -0.44 0.17
N PHE A 126 -2.25 0.48 0.58
CA PHE A 126 -1.08 0.19 1.40
C PHE A 126 -1.03 1.13 2.60
N ILE A 127 -1.22 0.60 3.80
CA ILE A 127 -1.18 1.36 5.05
C ILE A 127 0.09 0.97 5.80
N ASN A 128 1.04 1.90 5.85
CA ASN A 128 2.36 1.62 6.43
C ASN A 128 2.36 1.76 7.95
N ARG A 129 3.43 1.22 8.56
CA ARG A 129 3.58 1.07 10.02
C ARG A 129 3.27 2.35 10.79
N SER A 130 2.63 2.18 11.95
CA SER A 130 2.30 3.26 12.89
C SER A 130 1.42 4.38 12.33
N ALA A 131 0.78 4.18 11.17
CA ALA A 131 -0.22 5.11 10.68
C ALA A 131 -1.49 5.04 11.56
N SER A 132 -2.11 6.19 11.82
CA SER A 132 -3.33 6.32 12.60
C SER A 132 -4.41 6.99 11.76
N LEU A 133 -5.42 6.22 11.34
CA LEU A 133 -6.54 6.72 10.56
C LEU A 133 -7.75 6.97 11.47
N GLY A 134 -8.35 8.13 11.36
CA GLY A 134 -9.58 8.47 12.08
C GLY A 134 -10.77 7.62 11.64
N HIS A 135 -11.91 7.81 12.30
CA HIS A 135 -13.18 7.13 11.94
C HIS A 135 -13.76 7.65 10.62
N HIS A 136 -14.54 6.82 9.92
CA HIS A 136 -15.21 7.16 8.65
C HIS A 136 -14.22 7.62 7.55
N CYS A 137 -12.98 7.15 7.59
CA CYS A 137 -12.01 7.44 6.54
C CYS A 137 -12.19 6.50 5.36
N THR A 138 -11.94 7.00 4.17
CA THR A 138 -11.89 6.20 2.94
C THR A 138 -10.51 6.31 2.31
N VAL A 139 -9.90 5.16 1.99
CA VAL A 139 -8.64 5.10 1.26
C VAL A 139 -8.91 4.41 -0.08
N GLY A 140 -8.63 5.11 -1.17
CA GLY A 140 -8.88 4.64 -2.53
C GLY A 140 -7.97 3.49 -2.96
N GLU A 141 -8.33 2.88 -4.09
CA GLU A 141 -7.53 1.84 -4.73
C GLU A 141 -6.08 2.29 -4.92
N PHE A 142 -5.14 1.41 -4.70
CA PHE A 142 -3.70 1.66 -4.85
C PHE A 142 -3.15 2.85 -4.04
N ALA A 143 -3.96 3.56 -3.26
CA ALA A 143 -3.43 4.64 -2.44
C ALA A 143 -2.45 4.09 -1.40
N SER A 144 -1.45 4.90 -1.06
CA SER A 144 -0.41 4.54 -0.08
C SER A 144 -0.34 5.56 1.04
N ILE A 145 -0.49 5.06 2.25
CA ILE A 145 -0.35 5.85 3.49
C ILE A 145 1.02 5.54 4.07
N GLY A 146 1.85 6.55 4.20
CA GLY A 146 3.22 6.45 4.71
C GLY A 146 3.30 6.17 6.21
N PRO A 147 4.49 5.79 6.70
CA PRO A 147 4.71 5.55 8.13
C PRO A 147 4.33 6.75 8.99
N GLY A 148 3.66 6.48 10.12
CA GLY A 148 3.34 7.52 11.12
C GLY A 148 2.40 8.63 10.63
N VAL A 149 1.70 8.46 9.52
CA VAL A 149 0.65 9.39 9.07
C VAL A 149 -0.49 9.41 10.08
N VAL A 150 -1.01 10.59 10.37
CA VAL A 150 -2.18 10.77 11.23
C VAL A 150 -3.30 11.46 10.45
N THR A 151 -4.49 10.87 10.43
CA THR A 151 -5.67 11.54 9.88
C THR A 151 -6.73 11.80 10.93
N GLY A 152 -7.43 12.92 10.81
CA GLY A 152 -8.70 13.11 11.51
C GLY A 152 -9.79 12.18 10.98
N GLY A 153 -10.98 12.29 11.54
CA GLY A 153 -12.15 11.57 11.02
C GLY A 153 -12.65 12.13 9.69
N PHE A 154 -13.39 11.31 8.92
CA PHE A 154 -14.01 11.69 7.64
C PHE A 154 -13.03 12.13 6.55
N VAL A 155 -11.77 11.71 6.62
CA VAL A 155 -10.78 11.97 5.57
C VAL A 155 -10.99 10.99 4.41
N SER A 156 -10.94 11.52 3.18
CA SER A 156 -10.93 10.70 1.97
C SER A 156 -9.60 10.84 1.23
N VAL A 157 -9.01 9.72 0.84
CA VAL A 157 -7.77 9.67 0.04
C VAL A 157 -8.09 9.01 -1.30
N GLY A 158 -7.88 9.72 -2.38
CA GLY A 158 -8.19 9.27 -3.74
C GLY A 158 -7.27 8.14 -4.22
N ARG A 159 -7.72 7.49 -5.32
CA ARG A 159 -7.01 6.40 -5.99
C ARG A 159 -5.57 6.81 -6.34
N GLY A 160 -4.60 5.92 -6.09
CA GLY A 160 -3.21 6.13 -6.48
C GLY A 160 -2.47 7.25 -5.75
N SER A 161 -3.09 7.87 -4.75
CA SER A 161 -2.46 8.97 -4.00
C SER A 161 -1.48 8.46 -2.96
N VAL A 162 -0.50 9.29 -2.63
CA VAL A 162 0.51 9.00 -1.60
C VAL A 162 0.47 10.06 -0.52
N ILE A 163 0.28 9.61 0.71
CA ILE A 163 0.44 10.46 1.90
C ILE A 163 1.81 10.13 2.50
N GLY A 164 2.72 11.10 2.45
CA GLY A 164 4.10 10.95 2.88
C GLY A 164 4.25 10.74 4.39
N THR A 165 5.38 10.15 4.78
CA THR A 165 5.73 9.83 6.17
C THR A 165 5.45 10.99 7.13
N GLY A 166 4.75 10.71 8.23
CA GLY A 166 4.50 11.68 9.30
C GLY A 166 3.60 12.86 8.92
N ALA A 167 2.92 12.82 7.79
CA ALA A 167 1.95 13.85 7.43
C ALA A 167 0.71 13.81 8.33
N VAL A 168 0.10 14.97 8.56
CA VAL A 168 -1.14 15.12 9.34
C VAL A 168 -2.23 15.66 8.41
N ILE A 169 -3.37 14.98 8.37
CA ILE A 169 -4.53 15.40 7.56
C ILE A 169 -5.67 15.77 8.51
N LEU A 170 -6.15 16.99 8.43
CA LEU A 170 -7.23 17.47 9.31
C LEU A 170 -8.57 16.78 8.98
N PRO A 171 -9.51 16.73 9.97
CA PRO A 171 -10.81 16.11 9.77
C PRO A 171 -11.57 16.65 8.56
N GLY A 172 -12.25 15.77 7.82
CA GLY A 172 -13.11 16.12 6.69
C GLY A 172 -12.38 16.49 5.39
N VAL A 173 -11.05 16.47 5.38
CA VAL A 173 -10.26 16.81 4.20
C VAL A 173 -10.34 15.70 3.15
N SER A 174 -10.48 16.11 1.88
CA SER A 174 -10.44 15.23 0.71
C SER A 174 -9.12 15.41 -0.05
N ILE A 175 -8.44 14.30 -0.32
CA ILE A 175 -7.24 14.23 -1.16
C ILE A 175 -7.64 13.58 -2.48
N GLY A 176 -7.42 14.27 -3.58
CA GLY A 176 -7.76 13.82 -4.93
C GLY A 176 -6.94 12.62 -5.41
N ALA A 177 -7.27 12.09 -6.59
CA ALA A 177 -6.57 10.95 -7.19
C ALA A 177 -5.15 11.33 -7.64
N ASN A 178 -4.22 10.37 -7.56
CA ASN A 178 -2.79 10.53 -7.92
C ASN A 178 -2.13 11.77 -7.26
N ALA A 179 -2.72 12.29 -6.18
CA ALA A 179 -2.15 13.38 -5.41
C ALA A 179 -1.01 12.90 -4.51
N VAL A 180 -0.09 13.79 -4.22
CA VAL A 180 1.05 13.51 -3.33
C VAL A 180 1.08 14.55 -2.21
N VAL A 181 0.97 14.08 -1.00
CA VAL A 181 1.25 14.87 0.21
C VAL A 181 2.68 14.58 0.65
N ALA A 182 3.54 15.58 0.66
CA ALA A 182 4.94 15.41 1.07
C ALA A 182 5.04 15.03 2.56
N ALA A 183 6.13 14.34 2.91
CA ALA A 183 6.40 13.94 4.29
C ALA A 183 6.38 15.14 5.26
N GLY A 184 5.84 14.94 6.47
CA GLY A 184 5.75 15.94 7.52
C GLY A 184 4.79 17.10 7.26
N SER A 185 3.98 17.04 6.18
CA SER A 185 3.04 18.11 5.85
C SER A 185 1.79 18.10 6.74
N VAL A 186 1.20 19.27 6.98
CA VAL A 186 -0.09 19.42 7.68
C VAL A 186 -1.13 19.93 6.68
N VAL A 187 -2.02 19.04 6.24
CA VAL A 187 -3.05 19.34 5.25
C VAL A 187 -4.32 19.82 5.94
N THR A 188 -4.68 21.07 5.68
CA THR A 188 -5.80 21.76 6.34
C THR A 188 -6.98 22.01 5.40
N ARG A 189 -6.85 21.71 4.11
CA ARG A 189 -7.86 21.95 3.06
C ARG A 189 -7.77 20.84 2.04
N ASP A 190 -8.83 20.69 1.26
CA ASP A 190 -8.88 19.72 0.17
C ASP A 190 -7.75 19.92 -0.83
N VAL A 191 -7.27 18.80 -1.37
CA VAL A 191 -6.20 18.72 -2.38
C VAL A 191 -6.80 18.14 -3.65
N GLY A 192 -6.60 18.84 -4.76
CA GLY A 192 -7.07 18.39 -6.08
C GLY A 192 -6.33 17.15 -6.61
N ASP A 193 -6.90 16.54 -7.64
CA ASP A 193 -6.25 15.45 -8.36
C ASP A 193 -4.90 15.89 -8.93
N ASN A 194 -3.95 14.94 -9.02
CA ASN A 194 -2.66 15.16 -9.66
C ASN A 194 -1.87 16.37 -9.11
N CYS A 195 -2.05 16.67 -7.82
CA CYS A 195 -1.37 17.76 -7.12
C CYS A 195 -0.31 17.25 -6.16
N LEU A 196 0.85 17.92 -6.12
CA LEU A 196 1.84 17.81 -5.05
C LEU A 196 1.62 18.95 -4.06
N VAL A 197 1.37 18.61 -2.79
CA VAL A 197 1.26 19.58 -1.69
C VAL A 197 2.34 19.32 -0.63
N MET A 198 2.85 20.41 -0.02
CA MET A 198 3.83 20.30 1.06
C MET A 198 3.80 21.50 2.00
N GLY A 199 4.25 21.29 3.24
CA GLY A 199 4.45 22.30 4.27
C GLY A 199 3.45 22.22 5.42
N ASN A 200 3.57 23.16 6.35
CA ASN A 200 2.65 23.35 7.48
C ASN A 200 2.28 24.86 7.59
N PRO A 201 1.05 25.26 7.15
CA PRO A 201 0.08 24.43 6.46
C PRO A 201 0.55 24.02 5.06
N ALA A 202 0.07 22.88 4.56
CA ALA A 202 0.41 22.39 3.23
C ALA A 202 -0.21 23.30 2.14
N VAL A 203 0.60 23.59 1.13
CA VAL A 203 0.18 24.37 -0.05
C VAL A 203 0.56 23.62 -1.33
N VAL A 204 -0.17 23.86 -2.40
CA VAL A 204 0.14 23.27 -3.72
C VAL A 204 1.51 23.76 -4.19
N LYS A 205 2.38 22.83 -4.55
CA LYS A 205 3.72 23.07 -5.10
C LYS A 205 3.80 22.75 -6.58
N ARG A 206 3.02 21.79 -7.04
CA ARG A 206 2.94 21.38 -8.44
C ARG A 206 1.58 20.78 -8.74
N GLU A 207 1.04 21.10 -9.90
CA GLU A 207 -0.17 20.50 -10.46
C GLU A 207 0.18 19.67 -11.69
N GLY A 208 -0.72 18.79 -12.10
CA GLY A 208 -0.56 17.97 -13.29
C GLY A 208 0.55 16.91 -13.17
N ILE A 209 0.89 16.47 -11.95
CA ILE A 209 1.83 15.35 -11.76
C ILE A 209 1.18 14.04 -12.22
N ALA A 210 1.97 13.11 -12.72
CA ALA A 210 1.46 11.79 -13.10
C ALA A 210 1.13 10.90 -11.88
N GLY A 211 1.61 11.28 -10.69
CA GLY A 211 1.50 10.54 -9.44
C GLY A 211 2.83 10.54 -8.70
N TYR A 212 2.95 9.72 -7.66
CA TYR A 212 4.18 9.59 -6.89
C TYR A 212 5.30 8.97 -7.75
N ASN A 213 6.48 9.57 -7.74
CA ASN A 213 7.64 9.24 -8.61
C ASN A 213 7.31 9.29 -10.11
N GLU A 214 6.40 10.18 -10.50
CA GLU A 214 5.92 10.36 -11.89
C GLU A 214 5.28 9.08 -12.47
N VAL A 215 4.77 8.18 -11.62
CA VAL A 215 4.09 6.95 -12.03
C VAL A 215 2.69 6.94 -11.42
N GLY A 216 1.68 7.17 -12.26
CA GLY A 216 0.26 7.18 -11.87
C GLY A 216 -0.40 5.80 -11.91
N VAL A 217 -1.67 5.77 -11.50
CA VAL A 217 -2.53 4.58 -11.48
C VAL A 217 -3.73 4.75 -12.39
#